data_af39c3fcfb261e9e380e554ad2fec43c
#
_entry.id   af39c3fcfb261e9e380e554ad2fec43c
#
_cell.length_a   1.000
_cell.length_b   1.000
_cell.length_c   1.000
_cell.angle_alpha   90.00
_cell.angle_beta   90.00
_cell.angle_gamma   90.00
#
_symmetry.space_group_name_H-M   'P 1'
#
loop_
_entity.id
_entity.type
_entity.pdbx_description
1 polymer ?
#
loop_
_entity_poly.entity_id
_entity_poly.type
_entity_poly.pdbx_seq_one_letter_code
_entity_poly.pdbx_strand_id
1 'polypeptide(L)'
;MYNASKSALIMASDIWRRELEPLGVRTLTLITTSVKTPAFDNVEMPKVPETSYYYVIRDYVYRLADGRLQDGAPDPLTYGLKVVSEVDKGTVGEIWVGKDAGMNHWAWKLLPKSAFVSFRCYNMFLCSNRLPNHKDYRTP
;
A
#
# COMPACT_ATOMS: atom_id res chain seq x y z
N MET A 1 -10.84 3.40 7.05
CA MET A 1 -11.23 2.01 7.45
C MET A 1 -10.40 0.92 6.73
N TYR A 2 -10.15 0.99 5.42
CA TYR A 2 -9.38 -0.03 4.66
C TYR A 2 -8.01 -0.36 5.29
N ASN A 3 -7.17 0.63 5.56
CA ASN A 3 -5.84 0.39 6.14
C ASN A 3 -5.92 -0.24 7.54
N ALA A 4 -6.91 0.11 8.34
CA ALA A 4 -7.12 -0.49 9.66
C ALA A 4 -7.49 -1.98 9.54
N SER A 5 -8.37 -2.35 8.60
CA SER A 5 -8.72 -3.76 8.36
C SER A 5 -7.52 -4.58 7.88
N LYS A 6 -6.66 -4.00 7.02
CA LYS A 6 -5.43 -4.67 6.57
C LYS A 6 -4.41 -4.85 7.70
N SER A 7 -4.28 -3.86 8.59
CA SER A 7 -3.42 -3.99 9.78
C SER A 7 -3.92 -5.06 10.73
N ALA A 8 -5.24 -5.15 10.92
CA ALA A 8 -5.85 -6.22 11.74
C ALA A 8 -5.59 -7.60 11.12
N LEU A 9 -5.67 -7.73 9.80
CA LEU A 9 -5.38 -8.99 9.11
C LEU A 9 -3.91 -9.42 9.28
N ILE A 10 -2.95 -8.47 9.21
CA ILE A 10 -1.54 -8.76 9.45
C ILE A 10 -1.34 -9.29 10.86
N MET A 11 -1.93 -8.65 11.87
CA MET A 11 -1.84 -9.10 13.26
C MET A 11 -2.49 -10.48 13.46
N ALA A 12 -3.65 -10.73 12.87
CA ALA A 12 -4.30 -12.04 12.90
C ALA A 12 -3.43 -13.13 12.27
N SER A 13 -2.77 -12.82 11.15
CA SER A 13 -1.87 -13.75 10.48
C SER A 13 -0.66 -14.13 11.34
N ASP A 14 -0.12 -13.19 12.12
CA ASP A 14 0.99 -13.47 13.03
C ASP A 14 0.55 -14.36 14.23
N ILE A 15 -0.67 -14.17 14.71
CA ILE A 15 -1.27 -15.04 15.74
C ILE A 15 -1.47 -16.45 15.18
N TRP A 16 -2.10 -16.58 14.00
CA TRP A 16 -2.30 -17.88 13.33
C TRP A 16 -0.99 -18.60 13.06
N ARG A 17 0.05 -17.90 12.69
CA ARG A 17 1.38 -18.49 12.51
C ARG A 17 1.85 -19.21 13.77
N ARG A 18 1.67 -18.59 14.94
CA ARG A 18 2.05 -19.17 16.24
C ARG A 18 1.15 -20.32 16.66
N GLU A 19 -0.15 -20.22 16.42
CA GLU A 19 -1.13 -21.25 16.78
C GLU A 19 -1.03 -22.49 15.89
N LEU A 20 -0.72 -22.31 14.60
CA LEU A 20 -0.71 -23.38 13.61
C LEU A 20 0.67 -24.06 13.47
N GLU A 21 1.74 -23.39 13.88
CA GLU A 21 3.11 -23.93 13.82
C GLU A 21 3.24 -25.29 14.54
N PRO A 22 2.70 -25.49 15.77
CA PRO A 22 2.75 -26.79 16.44
C PRO A 22 1.98 -27.90 15.72
N LEU A 23 1.05 -27.53 14.84
CA LEU A 23 0.28 -28.47 13.99
C LEU A 23 0.97 -28.78 12.67
N GLY A 24 2.20 -28.28 12.46
CA GLY A 24 2.96 -28.46 11.22
C GLY A 24 2.45 -27.60 10.04
N VAL A 25 1.57 -26.63 10.29
CA VAL A 25 1.04 -25.72 9.25
C VAL A 25 1.91 -24.47 9.18
N ARG A 26 2.43 -24.21 7.99
CA ARG A 26 3.22 -23.00 7.70
C ARG A 26 2.30 -21.86 7.24
N THR A 27 2.47 -20.69 7.82
CA THR A 27 1.73 -19.49 7.47
C THR A 27 2.66 -18.47 6.82
N LEU A 28 2.34 -18.05 5.61
CA LEU A 28 3.03 -17.01 4.87
C LEU A 28 2.10 -15.82 4.66
N THR A 29 2.49 -14.67 5.17
CA THR A 29 1.72 -13.42 5.06
C THR A 29 2.31 -12.54 3.97
N LEU A 30 1.54 -12.27 2.93
CA LEU A 30 1.95 -11.44 1.80
C LEU A 30 1.59 -9.97 2.05
N ILE A 31 2.58 -9.12 2.25
CA ILE A 31 2.40 -7.66 2.25
C ILE A 31 2.58 -7.19 0.80
N THR A 32 1.48 -7.16 0.07
CA THR A 32 1.49 -6.75 -1.33
C THR A 32 1.49 -5.23 -1.44
N THR A 33 2.49 -4.70 -2.13
CA THR A 33 2.52 -3.30 -2.54
C THR A 33 1.79 -3.13 -3.89
N SER A 34 2.28 -2.34 -4.83
CA SER A 34 1.61 -2.23 -6.13
C SER A 34 2.01 -3.36 -7.07
N VAL A 35 1.00 -3.92 -7.76
CA VAL A 35 1.13 -4.90 -8.85
C VAL A 35 0.29 -4.39 -10.01
N LYS A 36 0.78 -4.49 -11.23
CA LYS A 36 0.06 -4.03 -12.42
C LYS A 36 -1.08 -4.99 -12.74
N THR A 37 -2.30 -4.56 -12.48
CA THR A 37 -3.51 -5.37 -12.70
C THR A 37 -4.61 -4.55 -13.40
N PRO A 38 -5.54 -5.19 -14.13
CA PRO A 38 -6.70 -4.52 -14.74
C PRO A 38 -7.72 -3.97 -13.72
N ALA A 39 -7.44 -4.05 -12.42
CA ALA A 39 -8.40 -3.65 -11.37
C ALA A 39 -8.88 -2.20 -11.48
N PHE A 40 -8.08 -1.34 -12.11
CA PHE A 40 -8.41 0.09 -12.29
C PHE A 40 -9.05 0.41 -13.64
N ASP A 41 -9.08 -0.53 -14.59
CA ASP A 41 -9.58 -0.29 -15.95
C ASP A 41 -11.10 0.02 -15.96
N ASN A 42 -11.83 -0.46 -14.96
CA ASN A 42 -13.27 -0.30 -14.83
C ASN A 42 -13.69 0.61 -13.65
N VAL A 43 -12.73 1.36 -13.07
CA VAL A 43 -13.06 2.27 -11.97
C VAL A 43 -13.63 3.57 -12.53
N GLU A 44 -14.85 3.93 -12.12
CA GLU A 44 -15.38 5.26 -12.41
C GLU A 44 -14.52 6.32 -11.72
N MET A 45 -14.15 7.35 -12.48
CA MET A 45 -13.36 8.45 -11.94
C MET A 45 -14.14 9.16 -10.84
N PRO A 46 -13.59 9.25 -9.62
CA PRO A 46 -14.28 9.89 -8.51
C PRO A 46 -14.45 11.38 -8.79
N LYS A 47 -15.66 11.90 -8.53
CA LYS A 47 -15.92 13.35 -8.56
C LYS A 47 -15.61 13.91 -7.18
N VAL A 48 -14.58 14.74 -7.07
CA VAL A 48 -14.25 15.44 -5.83
C VAL A 48 -14.87 16.82 -5.86
N PRO A 49 -15.94 17.09 -5.07
CA PRO A 49 -16.59 18.40 -5.02
C PRO A 49 -15.63 19.49 -4.51
N GLU A 50 -15.79 20.72 -4.97
CA GLU A 50 -14.97 21.86 -4.52
C GLU A 50 -15.10 22.12 -3.00
N THR A 51 -16.26 21.77 -2.44
CA THR A 51 -16.53 21.87 -1.00
C THR A 51 -15.87 20.77 -0.17
N SER A 52 -15.25 19.79 -0.81
CA SER A 52 -14.59 18.67 -0.11
C SER A 52 -13.23 19.07 0.45
N TYR A 53 -12.94 18.66 1.68
CA TYR A 53 -11.59 18.75 2.25
C TYR A 53 -10.52 18.05 1.39
N TYR A 54 -10.91 17.08 0.57
CA TYR A 54 -10.02 16.36 -0.36
C TYR A 54 -9.79 17.10 -1.67
N TYR A 55 -10.48 18.23 -1.92
CA TYR A 55 -10.34 18.98 -3.17
C TYR A 55 -8.90 19.44 -3.42
N VAL A 56 -8.19 19.78 -2.37
CA VAL A 56 -6.77 20.22 -2.42
C VAL A 56 -5.85 19.12 -2.96
N ILE A 57 -6.18 17.86 -2.70
CA ILE A 57 -5.42 16.69 -3.13
C ILE A 57 -6.14 15.89 -4.23
N ARG A 58 -7.08 16.50 -4.95
CA ARG A 58 -7.90 15.83 -5.98
C ARG A 58 -7.04 15.15 -7.06
N ASP A 59 -5.92 15.78 -7.44
CA ASP A 59 -5.01 15.22 -8.45
C ASP A 59 -4.39 13.90 -8.01
N TYR A 60 -4.11 13.77 -6.70
CA TYR A 60 -3.67 12.50 -6.12
C TYR A 60 -4.81 11.47 -6.10
N VAL A 61 -6.02 11.89 -5.74
CA VAL A 61 -7.21 11.01 -5.76
C VAL A 61 -7.46 10.49 -7.18
N TYR A 62 -7.31 11.33 -8.20
CA TYR A 62 -7.44 10.92 -9.60
C TYR A 62 -6.35 9.93 -10.03
N ARG A 63 -5.09 10.16 -9.62
CA ARG A 63 -3.98 9.22 -9.90
C ARG A 63 -4.15 7.87 -9.19
N LEU A 64 -4.81 7.85 -8.03
CA LEU A 64 -5.20 6.61 -7.38
C LEU A 64 -6.25 5.85 -8.20
N ALA A 65 -7.24 6.58 -8.72
CA ALA A 65 -8.37 5.99 -9.44
C ALA A 65 -8.00 5.53 -10.85
N ASP A 66 -7.08 6.22 -11.54
CA ASP A 66 -6.67 5.89 -12.91
C ASP A 66 -5.53 4.86 -13.00
N GLY A 67 -5.09 4.33 -11.87
CA GLY A 67 -4.07 3.28 -11.82
C GLY A 67 -2.63 3.74 -12.08
N ARG A 68 -2.35 5.03 -12.33
CA ARG A 68 -0.98 5.55 -12.56
C ARG A 68 0.00 5.25 -11.43
N LEU A 69 -0.47 4.99 -10.22
CA LEU A 69 0.40 4.55 -9.14
C LEU A 69 0.96 3.13 -9.32
N GLN A 70 0.43 2.38 -10.30
CA GLN A 70 0.97 1.07 -10.68
C GLN A 70 2.10 1.16 -11.73
N ASP A 71 2.41 2.34 -12.25
CA ASP A 71 3.48 2.51 -13.23
C ASP A 71 4.82 1.99 -12.66
N GLY A 72 5.48 1.12 -13.43
CA GLY A 72 6.69 0.43 -12.99
C GLY A 72 6.47 -0.67 -11.95
N ALA A 73 5.22 -1.05 -11.66
CA ALA A 73 4.93 -2.23 -10.86
C ALA A 73 5.13 -3.52 -11.67
N PRO A 74 5.50 -4.64 -11.03
CA PRO A 74 5.63 -5.93 -11.69
C PRO A 74 4.27 -6.37 -12.24
N ASP A 75 4.30 -7.12 -13.34
CA ASP A 75 3.12 -7.79 -13.88
C ASP A 75 2.67 -8.94 -12.96
N PRO A 76 1.41 -9.43 -13.12
CA PRO A 76 0.86 -10.47 -12.25
C PRO A 76 1.62 -11.80 -12.31
N LEU A 77 2.21 -12.15 -13.46
CA LEU A 77 2.98 -13.38 -13.60
C LEU A 77 4.29 -13.31 -12.81
N THR A 78 5.03 -12.22 -12.98
CA THR A 78 6.27 -11.97 -12.22
C THR A 78 6.00 -11.96 -10.71
N TYR A 79 4.91 -11.33 -10.29
CA TYR A 79 4.47 -11.35 -8.89
C TYR A 79 4.17 -12.78 -8.43
N GLY A 80 3.37 -13.53 -9.19
CA GLY A 80 2.98 -14.91 -8.87
C GLY A 80 4.18 -15.85 -8.75
N LEU A 81 5.11 -15.78 -9.70
CA LEU A 81 6.34 -16.58 -9.67
C LEU A 81 7.18 -16.29 -8.43
N LYS A 82 7.26 -15.03 -8.01
CA LYS A 82 7.95 -14.65 -6.77
C LYS A 82 7.28 -15.28 -5.54
N VAL A 83 5.95 -15.23 -5.47
CA VAL A 83 5.19 -15.82 -4.37
C VAL A 83 5.38 -17.34 -4.32
N VAL A 84 5.25 -18.04 -5.45
CA VAL A 84 5.48 -19.49 -5.55
C VAL A 84 6.88 -19.85 -5.10
N SER A 85 7.89 -19.11 -5.57
CA SER A 85 9.28 -19.33 -5.15
C SER A 85 9.47 -19.23 -3.63
N GLU A 86 8.78 -18.32 -2.95
CA GLU A 86 8.87 -18.21 -1.49
C GLU A 86 8.15 -19.36 -0.78
N VAL A 87 7.02 -19.82 -1.33
CA VAL A 87 6.32 -21.01 -0.82
C VAL A 87 7.18 -22.27 -0.96
N ASP A 88 7.81 -22.48 -2.11
CA ASP A 88 8.69 -23.62 -2.38
C ASP A 88 9.94 -23.64 -1.48
N LYS A 89 10.49 -22.48 -1.16
CA LYS A 89 11.58 -22.34 -0.17
C LYS A 89 11.14 -22.67 1.26
N GLY A 90 9.85 -22.78 1.51
CA GLY A 90 9.33 -22.98 2.85
C GLY A 90 9.35 -21.72 3.72
N THR A 91 9.36 -20.53 3.10
CA THR A 91 9.37 -19.25 3.82
C THR A 91 8.15 -19.15 4.73
N VAL A 92 8.33 -18.66 5.96
CA VAL A 92 7.30 -18.48 6.98
C VAL A 92 7.32 -17.04 7.48
N GLY A 93 6.17 -16.51 7.85
CA GLY A 93 6.02 -15.14 8.36
C GLY A 93 5.71 -14.14 7.26
N GLU A 94 6.15 -12.89 7.42
CA GLU A 94 5.83 -11.80 6.50
C GLU A 94 6.84 -11.69 5.37
N ILE A 95 6.35 -11.57 4.14
CA ILE A 95 7.16 -11.14 2.99
C ILE A 95 6.50 -9.95 2.30
N TRP A 96 7.33 -9.07 1.79
CA TRP A 96 6.91 -7.89 1.04
C TRP A 96 7.16 -8.13 -0.45
N VAL A 97 6.11 -8.01 -1.27
CA VAL A 97 6.18 -8.29 -2.71
C VAL A 97 5.43 -7.21 -3.49
N GLY A 98 6.00 -6.79 -4.62
CA GLY A 98 5.47 -5.76 -5.49
C GLY A 98 6.44 -4.59 -5.67
N LYS A 99 5.95 -3.49 -6.24
CA LYS A 99 6.75 -2.29 -6.47
C LYS A 99 7.28 -1.70 -5.16
N ASP A 100 8.58 -1.39 -5.13
CA ASP A 100 9.26 -0.76 -3.98
C ASP A 100 9.10 -1.54 -2.64
N ALA A 101 8.79 -2.85 -2.73
CA ALA A 101 8.53 -3.69 -1.58
C ALA A 101 9.72 -3.71 -0.60
N GLY A 102 10.95 -3.80 -1.11
CA GLY A 102 12.17 -3.78 -0.29
C GLY A 102 12.33 -2.47 0.47
N MET A 103 12.19 -1.34 -0.21
CA MET A 103 12.29 -0.01 0.40
C MET A 103 11.21 0.18 1.47
N ASN A 104 9.96 -0.18 1.17
CA ASN A 104 8.85 -0.07 2.12
C ASN A 104 9.06 -0.98 3.35
N HIS A 105 9.59 -2.19 3.17
CA HIS A 105 9.91 -3.10 4.26
C HIS A 105 10.97 -2.52 5.20
N TRP A 106 12.07 -1.98 4.66
CA TRP A 106 13.12 -1.35 5.47
C TRP A 106 12.64 -0.07 6.15
N ALA A 107 11.86 0.75 5.44
CA ALA A 107 11.25 1.94 6.03
C ALA A 107 10.31 1.56 7.19
N TRP A 108 9.51 0.52 7.05
CA TRP A 108 8.65 0.01 8.11
C TRP A 108 9.44 -0.46 9.34
N LYS A 109 10.59 -1.13 9.13
CA LYS A 109 11.42 -1.65 10.24
C LYS A 109 12.24 -0.59 10.95
N LEU A 110 12.76 0.40 10.22
CA LEU A 110 13.74 1.35 10.74
C LEU A 110 13.12 2.66 11.22
N LEU A 111 11.97 3.07 10.66
CA LEU A 111 11.34 4.33 11.02
C LEU A 111 10.36 4.15 12.19
N PRO A 112 10.33 5.08 13.15
CA PRO A 112 9.22 5.19 14.09
C PRO A 112 7.88 5.26 13.35
N LYS A 113 6.81 4.70 13.90
CA LYS A 113 5.49 4.64 13.25
C LYS A 113 5.01 6.02 12.77
N SER A 114 5.23 7.06 13.56
CA SER A 114 4.91 8.45 13.19
C SER A 114 5.71 8.94 11.98
N ALA A 115 7.00 8.65 11.92
CA ALA A 115 7.86 9.01 10.80
C ALA A 115 7.51 8.21 9.54
N PHE A 116 7.14 6.94 9.68
CA PHE A 116 6.68 6.11 8.56
C PHE A 116 5.37 6.65 7.97
N VAL A 117 4.41 7.05 8.80
CA VAL A 117 3.17 7.69 8.34
C VAL A 117 3.49 9.00 7.62
N SER A 118 4.37 9.85 8.18
CA SER A 118 4.81 11.09 7.56
C SER A 118 5.54 10.84 6.22
N PHE A 119 6.41 9.84 6.15
CA PHE A 119 7.07 9.42 4.92
C PHE A 119 6.07 8.99 3.84
N ARG A 120 5.05 8.21 4.21
CA ARG A 120 3.96 7.81 3.31
C ARG A 120 3.15 9.01 2.84
N CYS A 121 2.80 9.92 3.76
CA CYS A 121 2.12 11.17 3.42
C CYS A 121 2.98 12.08 2.54
N TYR A 122 4.27 12.20 2.84
CA TYR A 122 5.21 13.00 2.04
C TYR A 122 5.34 12.47 0.61
N ASN A 123 5.47 11.17 0.42
CA ASN A 123 5.45 10.56 -0.91
C ASN A 123 4.10 10.76 -1.62
N MET A 124 3.00 10.79 -0.87
CA MET A 124 1.68 11.14 -1.38
C MET A 124 1.63 12.60 -1.86
N PHE A 125 2.25 13.54 -1.13
CA PHE A 125 2.32 14.96 -1.48
C PHE A 125 3.35 15.25 -2.59
N LEU A 126 4.47 14.55 -2.64
CA LEU A 126 5.43 14.69 -3.76
C LEU A 126 4.83 14.22 -5.09
N CYS A 127 3.92 13.26 -5.07
CA CYS A 127 3.13 12.88 -6.25
C CYS A 127 2.11 13.96 -6.66
N SER A 128 1.78 14.90 -5.75
CA SER A 128 0.94 16.06 -6.00
C SER A 128 1.86 17.31 -6.07
N ASN A 129 2.36 17.62 -7.25
CA ASN A 129 3.39 18.65 -7.50
C ASN A 129 3.00 20.12 -7.16
N ARG A 130 2.10 20.35 -6.22
CA ARG A 130 1.84 21.67 -5.60
C ARG A 130 1.17 21.49 -4.25
N LEU A 131 1.88 21.83 -3.19
CA LEU A 131 1.21 22.31 -1.99
C LEU A 131 0.62 23.70 -2.32
N PRO A 132 -0.70 23.90 -2.25
CA PRO A 132 -1.22 25.27 -2.25
C PRO A 132 -0.66 25.98 -1.01
N ASN A 133 -0.33 27.24 -1.20
CA ASN A 133 0.22 28.09 -0.18
C ASN A 133 -0.73 28.10 1.04
N HIS A 134 -0.23 27.96 2.24
CA HIS A 134 -0.99 27.89 3.51
C HIS A 134 -1.99 29.04 3.74
N LYS A 135 -2.00 30.04 2.85
CA LYS A 135 -2.92 31.18 2.88
C LYS A 135 -4.33 30.89 2.31
N ASP A 136 -4.50 29.81 1.54
CA ASP A 136 -5.76 29.52 0.87
C ASP A 136 -6.80 28.79 1.77
N TYR A 137 -6.44 28.49 3.01
CA TYR A 137 -7.31 27.79 3.97
C TYR A 137 -8.08 28.68 4.92
N ARG A 138 -7.96 30.01 4.77
CA ARG A 138 -8.66 30.98 5.62
C ARG A 138 -9.62 31.80 4.78
N THR A 139 -10.77 31.25 4.47
CA THR A 139 -12.00 32.05 4.27
C THR A 139 -13.23 31.19 4.56
N PRO A 140 -14.28 31.81 5.08
CA PRO A 140 -15.23 31.27 6.04
C PRO A 140 -16.18 30.25 5.46
#